data_cb631d3e8926b72722fa8585f273a8fb
#
_entry.id   cb631d3e8926b72722fa8585f273a8fb
#
_cell.length_a   1.000
_cell.length_b   1.000
_cell.length_c   1.000
_cell.angle_alpha   90.00
_cell.angle_beta   90.00
_cell.angle_gamma   90.00
#
_symmetry.space_group_name_H-M   'P 1'
#
loop_
_entity.id
_entity.type
_entity.pdbx_description
1 polymer ?
#
loop_
_entity_poly.entity_id
_entity_poly.type
_entity_poly.pdbx_seq_one_letter_code
_entity_poly.pdbx_strand_id
1 'polypeptide(L)'
;ENIHLTDIAEKFYLTPNHISRIFKKHTNTQISNYIILQRMTKAKQLFREGFTVAEAQIATGYSSYEHFFRTFKKNVGMTPKEYINAYYNRES
;
A
#
# COMPACT_ATOMS: atom_id res chain seq x y z
N GLU A 1 -0.85 14.09 -1.58
CA GLU A 1 0.33 13.30 -1.88
C GLU A 1 0.45 13.08 -3.38
N ASN A 2 1.53 13.57 -3.97
CA ASN A 2 1.73 13.45 -5.40
C ASN A 2 2.20 12.04 -5.76
N ILE A 3 1.46 11.40 -6.66
CA ILE A 3 1.80 10.07 -7.11
C ILE A 3 2.10 10.16 -8.60
N HIS A 4 3.33 9.84 -8.96
CA HIS A 4 3.77 9.85 -10.35
C HIS A 4 3.74 8.45 -10.93
N LEU A 5 3.49 8.38 -12.23
CA LEU A 5 3.43 7.10 -12.93
C LEU A 5 4.69 6.27 -12.71
N THR A 6 5.84 6.91 -12.77
CA THR A 6 7.13 6.22 -12.56
C THR A 6 7.24 5.66 -11.16
N ASP A 7 6.80 6.43 -10.15
CA ASP A 7 6.85 6.00 -8.76
C ASP A 7 5.98 4.76 -8.54
N ILE A 8 4.80 4.75 -9.14
CA ILE A 8 3.90 3.60 -9.03
C ILE A 8 4.55 2.37 -9.65
N ALA A 9 5.10 2.53 -10.85
CA ALA A 9 5.72 1.42 -11.55
C ALA A 9 6.90 0.84 -10.77
N GLU A 10 7.74 1.70 -10.19
CA GLU A 10 8.90 1.26 -9.42
C GLU A 10 8.52 0.58 -8.12
N LYS A 11 7.58 1.17 -7.38
CA LYS A 11 7.23 0.68 -6.04
C LYS A 11 6.43 -0.61 -6.05
N PHE A 12 5.64 -0.82 -7.08
CA PHE A 12 4.76 -1.97 -7.15
C PHE A 12 5.10 -2.93 -8.26
N TYR A 13 6.26 -2.72 -8.91
CA TYR A 13 6.75 -3.59 -9.97
C TYR A 13 5.78 -3.66 -11.16
N LEU A 14 5.07 -2.56 -11.42
CA LEU A 14 4.17 -2.45 -12.56
C LEU A 14 4.87 -1.78 -13.71
N THR A 15 4.54 -2.18 -14.93
CA THR A 15 5.12 -1.54 -16.12
C THR A 15 4.42 -0.22 -16.40
N PRO A 16 5.12 0.77 -16.99
CA PRO A 16 4.48 2.03 -17.40
C PRO A 16 3.29 1.80 -18.33
N ASN A 17 3.37 0.80 -19.21
CA ASN A 17 2.27 0.48 -20.11
C ASN A 17 1.04 0.02 -19.37
N HIS A 18 1.22 -0.78 -18.34
CA HIS A 18 0.11 -1.26 -17.52
C HIS A 18 -0.59 -0.10 -16.81
N ILE A 19 0.20 0.80 -16.23
CA ILE A 19 -0.35 1.98 -15.55
C ILE A 19 -1.06 2.89 -16.55
N SER A 20 -0.50 3.10 -17.73
CA SER A 20 -1.13 3.92 -18.76
C SER A 20 -2.49 3.38 -19.17
N ARG A 21 -2.62 2.06 -19.28
CA ARG A 21 -3.91 1.45 -19.62
C ARG A 21 -4.95 1.69 -18.54
N ILE A 22 -4.55 1.64 -17.28
CA ILE A 22 -5.44 1.93 -16.17
C ILE A 22 -5.93 3.37 -16.27
N PHE A 23 -5.02 4.30 -16.52
CA PHE A 23 -5.38 5.72 -16.65
C PHE A 23 -6.34 6.00 -17.80
N LYS A 24 -6.22 5.24 -18.89
CA LYS A 24 -7.10 5.44 -20.05
C LYS A 24 -8.50 4.92 -19.81
N LYS A 25 -8.68 3.92 -18.97
CA LYS A 25 -9.96 3.23 -18.82
C LYS A 25 -10.75 3.63 -17.59
N HIS A 26 -10.13 4.31 -16.63
CA HIS A 26 -10.74 4.52 -15.33
C HIS A 26 -10.75 5.98 -14.91
N THR A 27 -11.68 6.32 -14.02
CA THR A 27 -11.75 7.66 -13.44
C THR A 27 -10.59 7.87 -12.47
N ASN A 28 -10.35 9.14 -12.11
CA ASN A 28 -9.33 9.46 -11.12
C ASN A 28 -9.60 8.77 -9.78
N THR A 29 -10.87 8.68 -9.39
CA THR A 29 -11.25 8.00 -8.15
C THR A 29 -10.90 6.52 -8.19
N GLN A 30 -11.19 5.86 -9.32
CA GLN A 30 -10.87 4.45 -9.48
C GLN A 30 -9.36 4.21 -9.48
N ILE A 31 -8.62 5.11 -10.12
CA ILE A 31 -7.16 5.03 -10.14
C ILE A 31 -6.59 5.19 -8.73
N SER A 32 -7.09 6.16 -7.97
CA SER A 32 -6.65 6.39 -6.60
C SER A 32 -6.91 5.17 -5.73
N ASN A 33 -8.09 4.57 -5.86
CA ASN A 33 -8.44 3.37 -5.11
C ASN A 33 -7.55 2.20 -5.48
N TYR A 34 -7.22 2.06 -6.76
CA TYR A 34 -6.30 1.01 -7.21
C TYR A 34 -4.92 1.18 -6.58
N ILE A 35 -4.42 2.41 -6.56
CA ILE A 35 -3.12 2.71 -5.98
C ILE A 35 -3.11 2.38 -4.48
N ILE A 36 -4.16 2.78 -3.77
CA ILE A 36 -4.27 2.48 -2.34
C ILE A 36 -4.28 0.96 -2.12
N LEU A 37 -5.05 0.24 -2.93
CA LEU A 37 -5.10 -1.21 -2.81
C LEU A 37 -3.72 -1.85 -3.01
N GLN A 38 -2.97 -1.39 -4.01
CA GLN A 38 -1.63 -1.90 -4.25
C GLN A 38 -0.69 -1.58 -3.09
N ARG A 39 -0.77 -0.38 -2.54
CA ARG A 39 0.05 0.00 -1.39
C ARG A 39 -0.27 -0.83 -0.16
N MET A 40 -1.56 -1.07 0.10
CA MET A 40 -1.98 -1.87 1.25
C MET A 40 -1.56 -3.32 1.10
N THR A 41 -1.66 -3.85 -0.11
CA THR A 41 -1.19 -5.22 -0.40
C THR A 41 0.30 -5.34 -0.13
N LYS A 42 1.07 -4.34 -0.57
CA LYS A 42 2.52 -4.34 -0.33
C LYS A 42 2.85 -4.23 1.15
N ALA A 43 2.13 -3.37 1.88
CA ALA A 43 2.34 -3.21 3.31
C ALA A 43 2.10 -4.53 4.05
N LYS A 44 1.00 -5.22 3.73
CA LYS A 44 0.69 -6.50 4.35
C LYS A 44 1.79 -7.53 4.06
N GLN A 45 2.29 -7.56 2.84
CA GLN A 45 3.37 -8.45 2.46
C GLN A 45 4.62 -8.17 3.29
N LEU A 46 4.99 -6.88 3.42
CA LEU A 46 6.17 -6.49 4.18
C LEU A 46 6.04 -6.89 5.65
N PHE A 47 4.84 -6.72 6.23
CA PHE A 47 4.61 -7.15 7.61
C PHE A 47 4.80 -8.65 7.77
N ARG A 48 4.33 -9.44 6.82
CA ARG A 48 4.50 -10.89 6.84
C ARG A 48 5.96 -11.29 6.70
N GLU A 49 6.76 -10.44 6.07
CA GLU A 49 8.20 -10.67 5.90
C GLU A 49 9.03 -10.14 7.07
N GLY A 50 8.39 -9.56 8.08
CA GLY A 50 9.07 -9.12 9.28
C GLY A 50 9.49 -7.65 9.31
N PHE A 51 9.07 -6.86 8.33
CA PHE A 51 9.40 -5.44 8.32
C PHE A 51 8.57 -4.69 9.37
N THR A 52 9.16 -3.60 9.89
CA THR A 52 8.48 -2.77 10.88
C THR A 52 7.42 -1.89 10.22
N VAL A 53 6.55 -1.31 11.05
CA VAL A 53 5.53 -0.39 10.55
C VAL A 53 6.18 0.81 9.86
N ALA A 54 7.25 1.36 10.45
CA ALA A 54 7.95 2.49 9.86
C ALA A 54 8.54 2.13 8.49
N GLU A 55 9.12 0.95 8.38
CA GLU A 55 9.69 0.50 7.11
C GLU A 55 8.61 0.32 6.05
N ALA A 56 7.47 -0.26 6.41
CA ALA A 56 6.37 -0.45 5.48
C ALA A 56 5.77 0.89 5.04
N GLN A 57 5.66 1.84 5.97
CA GLN A 57 5.18 3.18 5.65
C GLN A 57 6.03 3.83 4.56
N ILE A 58 7.35 3.80 4.74
CA ILE A 58 8.27 4.39 3.80
C ILE A 58 8.24 3.65 2.46
N ALA A 59 8.28 2.33 2.50
CA ALA A 59 8.32 1.52 1.29
C ALA A 59 7.06 1.65 0.44
N THR A 60 5.93 1.96 1.06
CA THR A 60 4.67 2.12 0.33
C THR A 60 4.40 3.58 -0.08
N GLY A 61 5.31 4.49 0.24
CA GLY A 61 5.25 5.85 -0.27
C GLY A 61 4.47 6.85 0.57
N TYR A 62 4.18 6.52 1.81
CA TYR A 62 3.47 7.44 2.71
C TYR A 62 4.49 8.32 3.45
N SER A 63 4.28 9.64 3.36
CA SER A 63 5.20 10.60 3.97
C SER A 63 5.01 10.75 5.48
N SER A 64 3.84 10.34 6.00
CA SER A 64 3.59 10.44 7.44
C SER A 64 3.01 9.12 7.95
N TYR A 65 3.33 8.83 9.21
CA TYR A 65 2.80 7.66 9.88
C TYR A 65 1.28 7.76 10.04
N GLU A 66 0.79 8.95 10.40
CA GLU A 66 -0.64 9.14 10.63
C GLU A 66 -1.46 8.84 9.38
N HIS A 67 -1.01 9.31 8.22
CA HIS A 67 -1.68 9.04 6.96
C HIS A 67 -1.66 7.55 6.64
N PHE A 68 -0.51 6.92 6.82
CA PHE A 68 -0.39 5.47 6.61
C PHE A 68 -1.32 4.70 7.55
N PHE A 69 -1.31 5.07 8.83
CA PHE A 69 -2.14 4.40 9.84
C PHE A 69 -3.62 4.47 9.49
N ARG A 70 -4.11 5.68 9.18
CA ARG A 70 -5.53 5.87 8.87
C ARG A 70 -5.93 5.12 7.60
N THR A 71 -5.07 5.19 6.58
CA THR A 71 -5.35 4.53 5.31
C THR A 71 -5.36 3.01 5.49
N PHE A 72 -4.40 2.48 6.22
CA PHE A 72 -4.34 1.05 6.47
C PHE A 72 -5.56 0.57 7.24
N LYS A 73 -5.90 1.27 8.34
CA LYS A 73 -7.06 0.89 9.16
C LYS A 73 -8.36 0.95 8.37
N LYS A 74 -8.52 2.00 7.56
CA LYS A 74 -9.72 2.15 6.75
C LYS A 74 -9.88 1.05 5.71
N ASN A 75 -8.80 0.66 5.06
CA ASN A 75 -8.86 -0.26 3.93
C ASN A 75 -8.66 -1.72 4.32
N VAL A 76 -7.95 -1.98 5.41
CA VAL A 76 -7.68 -3.35 5.86
C VAL A 76 -8.63 -3.77 6.97
N GLY A 77 -9.18 -2.80 7.73
CA GLY A 77 -10.11 -3.08 8.80
C GLY A 77 -9.46 -3.24 10.17
N MET A 78 -8.15 -3.11 10.25
CA MET A 78 -7.43 -3.16 11.52
C MET A 78 -6.18 -2.31 11.41
N THR A 79 -5.60 -1.95 12.56
CA THR A 79 -4.36 -1.16 12.55
C THR A 79 -3.19 -2.02 12.07
N PRO A 80 -2.09 -1.38 11.62
CA PRO A 80 -0.90 -2.15 11.24
C PRO A 80 -0.43 -3.09 12.34
N LYS A 81 -0.40 -2.61 13.59
CA LYS A 81 0.05 -3.44 14.71
C LYS A 81 -0.90 -4.61 14.94
N GLU A 82 -2.20 -4.37 14.86
CA GLU A 82 -3.19 -5.43 15.00
C GLU A 82 -3.01 -6.49 13.92
N TYR A 83 -2.74 -6.05 12.70
CA TYR A 83 -2.51 -6.97 11.60
C TYR A 83 -1.27 -7.84 11.86
N ILE A 84 -0.18 -7.22 12.29
CA ILE A 84 1.05 -7.94 12.60
C ILE A 84 0.81 -8.97 13.68
N ASN A 85 0.15 -8.57 14.77
CA ASN A 85 -0.13 -9.47 15.87
C ASN A 85 -1.03 -10.63 15.45
N ALA A 86 -2.05 -10.35 14.65
CA ALA A 86 -2.96 -11.38 14.16
C ALA A 86 -2.23 -12.39 13.29
N TYR A 87 -1.33 -11.91 12.43
CA TYR A 87 -0.57 -12.78 11.54
C TYR A 87 0.35 -13.71 12.34
N TYR A 88 1.11 -13.15 13.27
CA TYR A 88 2.07 -13.95 14.05
C TYR A 88 1.38 -14.88 15.03
N ASN A 89 0.24 -14.48 15.58
CA ASN A 89 -0.53 -15.37 16.43
C ASN A 89 -1.07 -16.57 15.67
N ARG A 90 -1.41 -16.39 14.40
CA ARG A 90 -1.86 -17.49 13.55
C ARG A 90 -0.75 -18.50 13.28
N GLU A 91 0.47 -18.00 13.15
CA GLU A 91 1.63 -18.83 12.86
C GLU A 91 2.09 -19.61 14.08
N SER A 92 1.72 -19.14 15.26
CA SER A 92 2.05 -19.86 16.50
C SER A 92 1.16 -21.09 16.70
#